data_42bfeb1799e392bcb68fc420dee89f73
#
_entry.id   42bfeb1799e392bcb68fc420dee89f73
#
_cell.length_a   1.000
_cell.length_b   1.000
_cell.length_c   1.000
_cell.angle_alpha   90.00
_cell.angle_beta   90.00
_cell.angle_gamma   90.00
#
_symmetry.space_group_name_H-M   'P 1'
#
loop_
_entity.id
_entity.type
_entity.pdbx_description
1 polymer ?
#
loop_
_entity_poly.entity_id
_entity_poly.type
_entity_poly.pdbx_seq_one_letter_code
_entity_poly.pdbx_strand_id
1 'polypeptide(L)'
;MRSLESSPVSQWPAFLGQCRNHLGATTALRAEGRLTRVAGLVMEAVGLRLPVGSTCLVSQEGMNPVEAEVVGFAGDKLFLMPTSDVFGLTPGAMVAAAETRAARPVPGRATHPWRRAEDRTKHLPVGDGLLGRVLDAQGRPLDSLGPVDVHTKMPLSSRPLNPIDRIPISQPLDTGVRAINALLTVGRGQRMGLFAGSGVGKSVLLGMMARYTNADVTVVGLIGERGREVKEFIEESLGSEGLARAVVIAAPADVPPLLRMQGAAYATSVAEHFRNQGKHVLLIMDSLTRYAMAQREIALAIGEPPATKGYPPSVFAKLPQLVERAGNGSARSAEAQAQGGESHGPGSITAFYTVLTEGDDQQDPIADAARAILDGHIVLSRSLADAGHYPAIDVEQSISRVMHAVTPPDNLRLAKQFKTLVSRYQRNRDLINVGAYAAGSDPVLDQAIALWPRLEAFLQQGMHENAGFDDSVARLRALIESGA
;
A
#
# COMPACT_ATOMS: atom_id res chain seq x y z
N MET A 1 55.57 23.58 47.68
CA MET A 1 55.00 23.14 46.39
C MET A 1 53.75 22.34 46.71
N ARG A 2 52.57 22.96 46.62
CA ARG A 2 51.30 22.26 46.79
C ARG A 2 50.93 21.55 45.50
N SER A 3 50.76 20.26 45.58
CA SER A 3 50.30 19.42 44.48
C SER A 3 48.94 19.94 43.92
N LEU A 4 48.89 20.24 42.66
CA LEU A 4 47.66 20.55 41.92
C LEU A 4 46.68 19.39 42.07
N GLU A 5 45.66 19.59 42.90
CA GLU A 5 44.52 18.68 43.00
C GLU A 5 43.92 18.58 41.59
N SER A 6 43.78 17.35 41.10
CA SER A 6 43.15 17.04 39.83
C SER A 6 41.72 17.61 39.81
N SER A 7 41.45 18.46 38.83
CA SER A 7 40.14 19.06 38.59
C SER A 7 39.04 17.96 38.62
N PRO A 8 37.89 18.16 39.26
CA PRO A 8 36.80 17.20 39.27
C PRO A 8 36.42 16.72 37.87
N VAL A 9 36.58 17.54 36.87
CA VAL A 9 36.29 17.22 35.45
C VAL A 9 37.18 16.09 34.90
N SER A 10 38.42 15.94 35.38
CA SER A 10 39.34 14.89 34.96
C SER A 10 38.99 13.49 35.47
N GLN A 11 38.15 13.42 36.50
CA GLN A 11 37.72 12.14 37.11
C GLN A 11 36.48 11.52 36.43
N TRP A 12 35.69 12.31 35.67
CA TRP A 12 34.48 11.85 34.98
C TRP A 12 34.71 10.72 33.97
N PRO A 13 35.74 10.75 33.08
CA PRO A 13 36.00 9.65 32.16
C PRO A 13 36.29 8.33 32.86
N ALA A 14 37.07 8.38 33.96
CA ALA A 14 37.37 7.18 34.75
C ALA A 14 36.11 6.63 35.46
N PHE A 15 35.28 7.51 36.05
CA PHE A 15 34.04 7.16 36.67
C PHE A 15 33.03 6.55 35.67
N LEU A 16 32.84 7.20 34.51
CA LEU A 16 31.97 6.68 33.44
C LEU A 16 32.49 5.35 32.88
N GLY A 17 33.81 5.17 32.80
CA GLY A 17 34.45 3.90 32.44
C GLY A 17 34.12 2.80 33.45
N GLN A 18 34.18 3.08 34.74
CA GLN A 18 33.81 2.14 35.80
C GLN A 18 32.29 1.79 35.72
N CYS A 19 31.41 2.78 35.55
CA CYS A 19 29.97 2.55 35.39
C CYS A 19 29.70 1.67 34.17
N ARG A 20 30.37 1.93 33.04
CA ARG A 20 30.25 1.09 31.83
C ARG A 20 30.67 -0.35 32.07
N ASN A 21 31.78 -0.56 32.74
CA ASN A 21 32.28 -1.91 33.08
C ASN A 21 31.37 -2.62 34.06
N HIS A 22 30.81 -1.90 35.02
CA HIS A 22 29.84 -2.44 35.98
C HIS A 22 28.54 -2.87 35.30
N LEU A 23 28.00 -2.03 34.39
CA LEU A 23 26.84 -2.35 33.56
C LEU A 23 27.10 -3.56 32.63
N GLY A 24 28.30 -3.66 32.07
CA GLY A 24 28.70 -4.78 31.21
C GLY A 24 28.85 -6.11 31.96
N ALA A 25 29.17 -6.05 33.27
CA ALA A 25 29.28 -7.23 34.14
C ALA A 25 27.95 -7.65 34.78
N THR A 26 26.91 -6.81 34.69
CA THR A 26 25.60 -7.08 35.31
C THR A 26 24.73 -7.87 34.31
N THR A 27 24.33 -9.09 34.66
CA THR A 27 23.36 -9.87 33.91
C THR A 27 22.00 -9.18 34.03
N ALA A 28 21.49 -8.64 32.92
CA ALA A 28 20.17 -8.04 32.91
C ALA A 28 19.10 -9.13 33.14
N LEU A 29 18.25 -8.92 34.13
CA LEU A 29 17.06 -9.78 34.36
C LEU A 29 16.12 -9.56 33.14
N ARG A 30 15.80 -10.63 32.44
CA ARG A 30 14.82 -10.64 31.36
C ARG A 30 13.55 -11.29 31.86
N ALA A 31 12.41 -10.62 31.63
CA ALA A 31 11.12 -11.26 31.84
C ALA A 31 10.89 -12.28 30.71
N GLU A 32 10.64 -13.53 31.09
CA GLU A 32 10.40 -14.63 30.18
C GLU A 32 9.05 -15.26 30.47
N GLY A 33 8.33 -15.60 29.41
CA GLY A 33 7.10 -16.38 29.47
C GLY A 33 7.33 -17.82 29.03
N ARG A 34 6.27 -18.61 29.12
CA ARG A 34 6.23 -19.99 28.68
C ARG A 34 5.10 -20.20 27.69
N LEU A 35 5.39 -20.90 26.61
CA LEU A 35 4.39 -21.37 25.65
C LEU A 35 3.52 -22.44 26.31
N THR A 36 2.20 -22.25 26.29
CA THR A 36 1.25 -23.20 26.90
C THR A 36 0.45 -23.97 25.88
N ARG A 37 0.21 -23.37 24.71
CA ARG A 37 -0.62 -23.97 23.65
C ARG A 37 -0.24 -23.44 22.29
N VAL A 38 -0.31 -24.30 21.28
CA VAL A 38 -0.31 -23.97 19.87
C VAL A 38 -1.59 -24.49 19.26
N ALA A 39 -2.41 -23.61 18.66
CA ALA A 39 -3.67 -24.02 18.04
C ALA A 39 -3.91 -23.23 16.74
N GLY A 40 -3.82 -23.93 15.62
CA GLY A 40 -3.93 -23.30 14.31
C GLY A 40 -2.88 -22.21 14.09
N LEU A 41 -3.34 -20.97 13.90
CA LEU A 41 -2.48 -19.81 13.62
C LEU A 41 -1.98 -19.10 14.89
N VAL A 42 -2.42 -19.50 16.07
CA VAL A 42 -2.17 -18.77 17.32
C VAL A 42 -1.44 -19.66 18.33
N MET A 43 -0.47 -19.06 19.00
CA MET A 43 0.22 -19.61 20.17
C MET A 43 -0.25 -18.85 21.42
N GLU A 44 -0.47 -19.57 22.52
CA GLU A 44 -0.76 -19.00 23.84
C GLU A 44 0.48 -19.05 24.73
N ALA A 45 0.83 -17.94 25.36
CA ALA A 45 1.93 -17.84 26.31
C ALA A 45 1.47 -17.18 27.62
N VAL A 46 2.10 -17.55 28.72
CA VAL A 46 1.86 -16.99 30.06
C VAL A 46 3.18 -16.55 30.70
N GLY A 47 3.08 -15.76 31.79
CA GLY A 47 4.26 -15.30 32.53
C GLY A 47 4.97 -14.08 31.95
N LEU A 48 4.50 -13.53 30.83
CA LEU A 48 5.05 -12.36 30.17
C LEU A 48 3.93 -11.34 29.91
N ARG A 49 4.24 -10.05 30.09
CA ARG A 49 3.31 -8.94 29.81
C ARG A 49 3.88 -8.06 28.71
N LEU A 50 3.32 -8.17 27.51
CA LEU A 50 3.70 -7.37 26.36
C LEU A 50 2.47 -6.70 25.74
N PRO A 51 2.57 -5.45 25.29
CA PRO A 51 1.50 -4.81 24.54
C PRO A 51 1.27 -5.46 23.18
N VAL A 52 0.06 -5.36 22.65
CA VAL A 52 -0.29 -5.78 21.29
C VAL A 52 0.60 -5.07 20.27
N GLY A 53 1.06 -5.80 19.25
CA GLY A 53 2.01 -5.33 18.26
C GLY A 53 3.49 -5.48 18.64
N SER A 54 3.78 -5.98 19.87
CA SER A 54 5.17 -6.28 20.28
C SER A 54 5.68 -7.54 19.59
N THR A 55 6.93 -7.51 19.11
CA THR A 55 7.63 -8.69 18.60
C THR A 55 8.24 -9.49 19.75
N CYS A 56 8.10 -10.81 19.72
CA CYS A 56 8.71 -11.74 20.67
C CYS A 56 9.39 -12.90 19.93
N LEU A 57 10.29 -13.58 20.63
CA LEU A 57 10.98 -14.77 20.17
C LEU A 57 10.53 -15.95 21.02
N VAL A 58 10.10 -17.01 20.34
CA VAL A 58 9.78 -18.31 20.95
C VAL A 58 10.97 -19.23 20.73
N SER A 59 11.66 -19.60 21.78
CA SER A 59 12.91 -20.36 21.75
C SER A 59 12.77 -21.70 22.40
N GLN A 60 13.39 -22.71 21.79
CA GLN A 60 13.50 -24.05 22.34
C GLN A 60 14.89 -24.57 22.04
N GLU A 61 15.44 -25.37 22.95
CA GLU A 61 16.76 -25.97 22.79
C GLU A 61 16.84 -26.80 21.50
N GLY A 62 17.92 -26.60 20.74
CA GLY A 62 18.14 -27.30 19.47
C GLY A 62 17.40 -26.73 18.24
N MET A 63 16.67 -25.62 18.40
CA MET A 63 15.92 -24.98 17.31
C MET A 63 16.29 -23.51 17.12
N ASN A 64 16.11 -23.01 15.91
CA ASN A 64 16.15 -21.57 15.66
C ASN A 64 14.92 -20.92 16.32
N PRO A 65 15.09 -19.75 16.95
CA PRO A 65 13.98 -19.02 17.55
C PRO A 65 12.91 -18.66 16.49
N VAL A 66 11.65 -18.89 16.82
CA VAL A 66 10.50 -18.49 16.01
C VAL A 66 10.10 -17.07 16.40
N GLU A 67 10.15 -16.15 15.45
CA GLU A 67 9.65 -14.79 15.66
C GLU A 67 8.11 -14.79 15.64
N ALA A 68 7.50 -14.09 16.59
CA ALA A 68 6.05 -13.95 16.68
C ALA A 68 5.66 -12.52 17.11
N GLU A 69 4.44 -12.11 16.79
CA GLU A 69 3.86 -10.84 17.21
C GLU A 69 2.72 -11.08 18.21
N VAL A 70 2.62 -10.23 19.21
CA VAL A 70 1.49 -10.23 20.14
C VAL A 70 0.27 -9.65 19.44
N VAL A 71 -0.72 -10.49 19.15
CA VAL A 71 -1.96 -10.09 18.44
C VAL A 71 -3.13 -9.85 19.40
N GLY A 72 -3.01 -10.25 20.66
CA GLY A 72 -4.04 -10.03 21.67
C GLY A 72 -3.66 -10.64 23.03
N PHE A 73 -4.53 -10.50 24.01
CA PHE A 73 -4.40 -11.11 25.34
C PHE A 73 -5.77 -11.36 25.97
N ALA A 74 -5.84 -12.34 26.86
CA ALA A 74 -7.00 -12.60 27.70
C ALA A 74 -6.54 -13.02 29.10
N GLY A 75 -6.83 -12.20 30.11
CA GLY A 75 -6.33 -12.41 31.46
C GLY A 75 -4.80 -12.32 31.49
N ASP A 76 -4.15 -13.41 31.91
CA ASP A 76 -2.70 -13.58 31.98
C ASP A 76 -2.08 -14.21 30.73
N LYS A 77 -2.92 -14.59 29.76
CA LYS A 77 -2.50 -15.23 28.51
C LYS A 77 -2.26 -14.19 27.42
N LEU A 78 -1.13 -14.31 26.72
CA LEU A 78 -0.83 -13.61 25.49
C LEU A 78 -1.16 -14.51 24.29
N PHE A 79 -1.76 -13.93 23.26
CA PHE A 79 -1.95 -14.56 21.98
C PHE A 79 -0.84 -14.07 21.02
N LEU A 80 -0.05 -15.02 20.54
CA LEU A 80 1.10 -14.77 19.70
C LEU A 80 0.83 -15.36 18.31
N MET A 81 1.15 -14.64 17.27
CA MET A 81 1.07 -15.12 15.89
C MET A 81 2.48 -15.26 15.33
N PRO A 82 2.91 -16.47 14.92
CA PRO A 82 4.24 -16.70 14.37
C PRO A 82 4.38 -16.12 12.96
N THR A 83 5.60 -15.72 12.61
CA THR A 83 5.98 -15.26 11.25
C THR A 83 6.59 -16.37 10.40
N SER A 84 6.80 -17.57 10.98
CA SER A 84 7.34 -18.76 10.32
C SER A 84 6.71 -20.02 10.89
N ASP A 85 7.10 -21.18 10.36
CA ASP A 85 6.62 -22.46 10.84
C ASP A 85 6.94 -22.70 12.33
N VAL A 86 6.01 -23.36 13.00
CA VAL A 86 6.08 -23.68 14.43
C VAL A 86 6.44 -25.16 14.68
N PHE A 87 6.84 -25.88 13.64
CA PHE A 87 7.20 -27.28 13.76
C PHE A 87 8.32 -27.48 14.78
N GLY A 88 8.15 -28.48 15.66
CA GLY A 88 9.10 -28.84 16.71
C GLY A 88 8.92 -28.04 18.01
N LEU A 89 8.12 -26.99 18.08
CA LEU A 89 7.82 -26.30 19.34
C LEU A 89 7.01 -27.23 20.26
N THR A 90 7.41 -27.26 21.55
CA THR A 90 6.71 -28.02 22.58
C THR A 90 6.12 -27.10 23.65
N PRO A 91 5.13 -27.55 24.42
CA PRO A 91 4.68 -26.84 25.61
C PRO A 91 5.87 -26.58 26.57
N GLY A 92 5.93 -25.35 27.11
CA GLY A 92 7.03 -24.92 27.95
C GLY A 92 8.18 -24.21 27.22
N ALA A 93 8.17 -24.13 25.87
CA ALA A 93 9.13 -23.32 25.11
C ALA A 93 9.18 -21.90 25.65
N MET A 94 10.38 -21.31 25.68
CA MET A 94 10.62 -20.01 26.28
C MET A 94 10.15 -18.88 25.34
N VAL A 95 9.43 -17.90 25.88
CA VAL A 95 8.97 -16.72 25.16
C VAL A 95 9.62 -15.49 25.76
N ALA A 96 10.35 -14.72 24.96
CA ALA A 96 11.01 -13.49 25.37
C ALA A 96 10.67 -12.34 24.42
N ALA A 97 10.61 -11.11 24.95
CA ALA A 97 10.47 -9.93 24.10
C ALA A 97 11.68 -9.83 23.15
N ALA A 98 11.44 -9.62 21.86
CA ALA A 98 12.51 -9.23 20.95
C ALA A 98 13.00 -7.84 21.35
N GLU A 99 14.30 -7.69 21.60
CA GLU A 99 14.87 -6.40 21.96
C GLU A 99 14.72 -5.43 20.78
N THR A 100 13.81 -4.49 20.90
CA THR A 100 13.85 -3.28 20.09
C THR A 100 15.04 -2.47 20.58
N ARG A 101 16.09 -2.34 19.76
CA ARG A 101 17.21 -1.44 20.05
C ARG A 101 16.63 -0.04 20.24
N ALA A 102 16.69 0.47 21.48
CA ALA A 102 16.34 1.86 21.73
C ALA A 102 17.18 2.74 20.80
N ALA A 103 16.55 3.66 20.08
CA ALA A 103 17.27 4.65 19.29
C ALA A 103 18.30 5.32 20.20
N ARG A 104 19.53 5.48 19.70
CA ARG A 104 20.59 6.18 20.46
C ARG A 104 20.07 7.58 20.78
N PRO A 105 20.15 8.05 22.05
CA PRO A 105 19.78 9.41 22.37
C PRO A 105 20.63 10.37 21.55
N VAL A 106 19.99 11.31 20.86
CA VAL A 106 20.67 12.35 20.07
C VAL A 106 20.82 13.58 20.99
N PRO A 107 22.03 14.10 21.22
CA PRO A 107 22.22 15.29 22.02
C PRO A 107 21.41 16.46 21.47
N GLY A 108 20.72 17.20 22.34
CA GLY A 108 19.87 18.34 21.96
C GLY A 108 18.45 18.00 21.52
N ARG A 109 18.09 16.72 21.39
CA ARG A 109 16.68 16.30 21.24
C ARG A 109 16.12 15.90 22.61
N ALA A 110 15.01 16.52 22.99
CA ALA A 110 14.24 16.08 24.15
C ALA A 110 13.74 14.65 23.89
N THR A 111 14.37 13.67 24.55
CA THR A 111 13.84 12.29 24.56
C THR A 111 12.68 12.28 25.55
N HIS A 112 11.48 12.03 25.07
CA HIS A 112 10.35 11.78 25.94
C HIS A 112 10.64 10.56 26.82
N PRO A 113 10.50 10.65 28.15
CA PRO A 113 10.78 9.55 29.08
C PRO A 113 9.81 8.36 28.89
N TRP A 114 8.70 8.59 28.20
CA TRP A 114 7.70 7.58 27.88
C TRP A 114 7.86 7.10 26.45
N ARG A 115 8.23 5.83 26.27
CA ARG A 115 8.24 5.20 24.95
C ARG A 115 6.82 5.23 24.39
N ARG A 116 6.64 5.78 23.20
CA ARG A 116 5.39 5.69 22.46
C ARG A 116 5.14 4.24 22.06
N ALA A 117 3.88 3.85 21.91
CA ALA A 117 3.52 2.51 21.41
C ALA A 117 4.21 2.22 20.05
N GLU A 118 4.37 3.24 19.22
CA GLU A 118 5.07 3.21 17.94
C GLU A 118 6.55 2.80 18.04
N ASP A 119 7.22 3.13 19.15
CA ASP A 119 8.63 2.77 19.37
C ASP A 119 8.82 1.26 19.62
N ARG A 120 7.73 0.53 19.87
CA ARG A 120 7.75 -0.93 20.10
C ARG A 120 7.31 -1.75 18.91
N THR A 121 6.81 -1.09 17.85
CA THR A 121 6.41 -1.78 16.61
C THR A 121 7.64 -2.21 15.83
N LYS A 122 7.45 -3.19 14.95
CA LYS A 122 8.51 -3.65 14.06
C LYS A 122 8.97 -2.50 13.15
N HIS A 123 10.29 -2.32 13.06
CA HIS A 123 10.95 -1.34 12.20
C HIS A 123 11.65 -2.06 11.06
N LEU A 124 11.37 -1.66 9.82
CA LEU A 124 11.98 -2.24 8.63
C LEU A 124 12.80 -1.22 7.85
N PRO A 125 13.78 -1.68 7.03
CA PRO A 125 14.66 -0.81 6.27
C PRO A 125 13.89 0.02 5.24
N VAL A 126 14.22 1.30 5.10
CA VAL A 126 13.69 2.23 4.10
C VAL A 126 14.83 3.12 3.58
N GLY A 127 14.80 3.46 2.30
CA GLY A 127 15.82 4.34 1.68
C GLY A 127 15.99 4.08 0.20
N ASP A 128 16.83 4.90 -0.44
CA ASP A 128 17.09 4.83 -1.89
C ASP A 128 17.75 3.50 -2.30
N GLY A 129 18.50 2.84 -1.39
CA GLY A 129 19.06 1.50 -1.62
C GLY A 129 18.03 0.38 -1.79
N LEU A 130 16.73 0.69 -1.66
CA LEU A 130 15.63 -0.23 -1.99
C LEU A 130 15.17 -0.12 -3.44
N LEU A 131 15.55 0.91 -4.18
CA LEU A 131 15.17 1.06 -5.59
C LEU A 131 15.77 -0.09 -6.41
N GLY A 132 14.96 -0.65 -7.29
CA GLY A 132 15.33 -1.81 -8.09
C GLY A 132 15.25 -3.15 -7.36
N ARG A 133 14.83 -3.18 -6.10
CA ARG A 133 14.84 -4.37 -5.24
C ARG A 133 13.46 -4.99 -5.06
N VAL A 134 13.48 -6.32 -4.88
CA VAL A 134 12.31 -7.13 -4.52
C VAL A 134 12.54 -7.71 -3.13
N LEU A 135 11.65 -7.40 -2.19
CA LEU A 135 11.77 -7.74 -0.77
C LEU A 135 10.56 -8.54 -0.30
N ASP A 136 10.76 -9.33 0.75
CA ASP A 136 9.65 -9.94 1.49
C ASP A 136 9.01 -8.95 2.50
N ALA A 137 7.95 -9.40 3.16
CA ALA A 137 7.25 -8.62 4.20
C ALA A 137 8.11 -8.28 5.44
N GLN A 138 9.28 -8.88 5.58
CA GLN A 138 10.24 -8.64 6.66
C GLN A 138 11.43 -7.80 6.22
N GLY A 139 11.45 -7.32 4.97
CA GLY A 139 12.52 -6.50 4.39
C GLY A 139 13.74 -7.31 3.96
N ARG A 140 13.61 -8.64 3.78
CA ARG A 140 14.69 -9.50 3.27
C ARG A 140 14.61 -9.56 1.75
N PRO A 141 15.76 -9.48 1.05
CA PRO A 141 15.81 -9.59 -0.41
C PRO A 141 15.28 -10.94 -0.91
N LEU A 142 14.47 -10.90 -1.97
CA LEU A 142 14.00 -12.08 -2.73
C LEU A 142 14.67 -12.15 -4.11
N ASP A 143 15.36 -11.09 -4.54
CA ASP A 143 15.93 -10.90 -5.88
C ASP A 143 17.33 -11.52 -6.06
N SER A 144 17.88 -12.15 -5.05
CA SER A 144 19.25 -12.72 -5.05
C SER A 144 20.38 -11.72 -5.32
N LEU A 145 20.13 -10.39 -5.19
CA LEU A 145 21.11 -9.34 -5.40
C LEU A 145 21.93 -9.01 -4.14
N GLY A 146 21.86 -9.87 -3.12
CA GLY A 146 22.56 -9.66 -1.84
C GLY A 146 21.83 -8.71 -0.89
N PRO A 147 22.46 -8.37 0.25
CA PRO A 147 21.87 -7.49 1.28
C PRO A 147 21.51 -6.11 0.72
N VAL A 148 20.46 -5.48 1.29
CA VAL A 148 20.12 -4.10 0.95
C VAL A 148 21.03 -3.12 1.68
N ASP A 149 21.52 -2.14 0.96
CA ASP A 149 22.38 -1.07 1.51
C ASP A 149 21.52 0.10 2.00
N VAL A 150 20.95 -0.06 3.19
CA VAL A 150 20.13 0.98 3.83
C VAL A 150 20.39 1.02 5.33
N HIS A 151 20.51 2.24 5.86
CA HIS A 151 20.77 2.47 7.28
C HIS A 151 19.56 3.00 8.05
N THR A 152 18.56 3.52 7.35
CA THR A 152 17.33 4.07 7.94
C THR A 152 16.27 2.98 8.10
N LYS A 153 15.57 3.00 9.22
CA LYS A 153 14.42 2.11 9.48
C LYS A 153 13.21 2.93 9.88
N MET A 154 12.03 2.53 9.43
CA MET A 154 10.75 3.13 9.82
C MET A 154 9.83 2.10 10.47
N PRO A 155 8.97 2.55 11.41
CA PRO A 155 7.97 1.68 12.01
C PRO A 155 6.94 1.24 10.96
N LEU A 156 6.47 -0.01 11.03
CA LEU A 156 5.40 -0.51 10.17
C LEU A 156 4.06 0.15 10.49
N SER A 157 3.82 0.46 11.77
CA SER A 157 2.61 1.13 12.22
C SER A 157 2.90 2.61 12.41
N SER A 158 2.39 3.45 11.52
CA SER A 158 2.40 4.90 11.66
C SER A 158 0.97 5.44 11.62
N ARG A 159 0.77 6.60 12.24
CA ARG A 159 -0.52 7.29 12.14
C ARG A 159 -0.59 8.07 10.83
N PRO A 160 -1.77 8.13 10.20
CA PRO A 160 -1.98 9.05 9.10
C PRO A 160 -1.61 10.48 9.47
N LEU A 161 -1.19 11.27 8.49
CA LEU A 161 -0.97 12.71 8.69
C LEU A 161 -2.28 13.37 9.14
N ASN A 162 -2.15 14.41 9.98
CA ASN A 162 -3.30 15.22 10.37
C ASN A 162 -3.99 15.80 9.11
N PRO A 163 -5.30 15.60 8.93
CA PRO A 163 -6.02 16.07 7.75
C PRO A 163 -5.88 17.58 7.49
N ILE A 164 -5.79 18.40 8.54
CA ILE A 164 -5.65 19.86 8.44
C ILE A 164 -4.28 20.27 7.88
N ASP A 165 -3.24 19.45 8.12
CA ASP A 165 -1.88 19.75 7.65
C ASP A 165 -1.62 19.24 6.21
N ARG A 166 -2.53 18.43 5.63
CA ARG A 166 -2.39 17.89 4.28
C ARG A 166 -2.64 18.95 3.22
N ILE A 167 -1.79 18.91 2.19
CA ILE A 167 -1.98 19.76 1.01
C ILE A 167 -3.14 19.22 0.16
N PRO A 168 -4.04 20.10 -0.33
CA PRO A 168 -5.12 19.69 -1.23
C PRO A 168 -4.59 19.06 -2.54
N ILE A 169 -5.39 18.20 -3.16
CA ILE A 169 -5.09 17.62 -4.47
C ILE A 169 -5.40 18.66 -5.53
N SER A 170 -4.36 19.13 -6.27
CA SER A 170 -4.48 20.21 -7.26
C SER A 170 -3.73 19.93 -8.58
N GLN A 171 -2.96 18.85 -8.66
CA GLN A 171 -2.17 18.50 -9.84
C GLN A 171 -2.59 17.14 -10.39
N PRO A 172 -2.74 16.96 -11.72
CA PRO A 172 -2.99 15.66 -12.30
C PRO A 172 -1.75 14.77 -12.23
N LEU A 173 -1.99 13.46 -12.14
CA LEU A 173 -0.99 12.42 -12.34
C LEU A 173 -1.14 11.87 -13.74
N ASP A 174 -0.05 11.83 -14.50
CA ASP A 174 -0.01 11.07 -15.75
C ASP A 174 0.21 9.59 -15.42
N THR A 175 -0.74 8.76 -15.85
CA THR A 175 -0.71 7.31 -15.63
C THR A 175 -0.21 6.54 -16.85
N GLY A 176 -0.01 7.21 -17.99
CA GLY A 176 0.33 6.59 -19.27
C GLY A 176 -0.84 5.84 -19.91
N VAL A 177 -2.03 5.87 -19.33
CA VAL A 177 -3.23 5.17 -19.81
C VAL A 177 -4.27 6.19 -20.28
N ARG A 178 -4.57 6.18 -21.60
CA ARG A 178 -5.42 7.16 -22.28
C ARG A 178 -6.80 7.33 -21.63
N ALA A 179 -7.48 6.22 -21.39
CA ALA A 179 -8.82 6.24 -20.80
C ALA A 179 -8.81 6.82 -19.37
N ILE A 180 -7.76 6.57 -18.58
CA ILE A 180 -7.60 7.14 -17.24
C ILE A 180 -7.27 8.63 -17.33
N ASN A 181 -6.25 8.99 -18.12
CA ASN A 181 -5.79 10.37 -18.24
C ASN A 181 -6.91 11.31 -18.74
N ALA A 182 -7.68 10.90 -19.76
CA ALA A 182 -8.68 11.76 -20.38
C ALA A 182 -10.06 11.73 -19.73
N LEU A 183 -10.52 10.57 -19.20
CA LEU A 183 -11.90 10.36 -18.76
C LEU A 183 -12.08 10.14 -17.25
N LEU A 184 -10.97 9.82 -16.55
CA LEU A 184 -10.94 9.46 -15.13
C LEU A 184 -9.75 10.12 -14.44
N THR A 185 -9.35 11.31 -14.88
CA THR A 185 -8.12 11.98 -14.45
C THR A 185 -7.87 11.83 -12.95
N VAL A 186 -6.72 11.26 -12.63
CA VAL A 186 -6.25 11.02 -11.26
C VAL A 186 -5.40 12.20 -10.80
N GLY A 187 -5.60 12.65 -9.57
CA GLY A 187 -4.77 13.70 -8.97
C GLY A 187 -3.60 13.13 -8.16
N ARG A 188 -2.49 13.87 -8.09
CA ARG A 188 -1.36 13.52 -7.21
C ARG A 188 -1.81 13.54 -5.75
N GLY A 189 -1.61 12.41 -5.06
CA GLY A 189 -2.10 12.20 -3.69
C GLY A 189 -3.50 11.60 -3.60
N GLN A 190 -4.14 11.24 -4.71
CA GLN A 190 -5.44 10.58 -4.74
C GLN A 190 -5.31 9.08 -4.42
N ARG A 191 -6.34 8.53 -3.77
CA ARG A 191 -6.49 7.12 -3.45
C ARG A 191 -7.57 6.51 -4.35
N MET A 192 -7.16 5.67 -5.29
CA MET A 192 -8.04 5.05 -6.28
C MET A 192 -8.22 3.57 -6.01
N GLY A 193 -9.43 3.08 -6.17
CA GLY A 193 -9.74 1.66 -6.21
C GLY A 193 -9.65 1.12 -7.64
N LEU A 194 -9.07 -0.06 -7.82
CA LEU A 194 -9.14 -0.81 -9.07
C LEU A 194 -9.94 -2.09 -8.81
N PHE A 195 -11.20 -2.09 -9.24
CA PHE A 195 -12.13 -3.20 -9.03
C PHE A 195 -12.07 -4.14 -10.23
N ALA A 196 -11.75 -5.39 -9.96
CA ALA A 196 -11.49 -6.36 -11.02
C ALA A 196 -11.89 -7.78 -10.58
N GLY A 197 -12.52 -8.51 -11.49
CA GLY A 197 -12.60 -9.96 -11.41
C GLY A 197 -11.27 -10.64 -11.79
N SER A 198 -11.23 -11.96 -11.80
CA SER A 198 -10.06 -12.73 -12.28
C SER A 198 -9.97 -12.70 -13.81
N GLY A 199 -8.78 -12.52 -14.37
CA GLY A 199 -8.51 -12.66 -15.80
C GLY A 199 -8.92 -11.48 -16.69
N VAL A 200 -9.26 -10.32 -16.14
CA VAL A 200 -9.71 -9.13 -16.90
C VAL A 200 -8.58 -8.17 -17.29
N GLY A 201 -7.31 -8.57 -17.16
CA GLY A 201 -6.15 -7.72 -17.49
C GLY A 201 -5.68 -6.78 -16.38
N LYS A 202 -6.08 -7.02 -15.11
CA LYS A 202 -5.67 -6.23 -13.93
C LYS A 202 -4.16 -5.99 -13.87
N SER A 203 -3.37 -7.06 -13.88
CA SER A 203 -1.91 -6.98 -13.70
C SER A 203 -1.22 -6.25 -14.86
N VAL A 204 -1.74 -6.39 -16.07
CA VAL A 204 -1.26 -5.66 -17.25
C VAL A 204 -1.50 -4.16 -17.08
N LEU A 205 -2.72 -3.76 -16.70
CA LEU A 205 -3.04 -2.35 -16.46
C LEU A 205 -2.19 -1.73 -15.34
N LEU A 206 -1.98 -2.45 -14.22
CA LEU A 206 -1.08 -2.02 -13.15
C LEU A 206 0.37 -1.86 -13.64
N GLY A 207 0.84 -2.79 -14.46
CA GLY A 207 2.16 -2.73 -15.08
C GLY A 207 2.31 -1.53 -16.04
N MET A 208 1.29 -1.23 -16.85
CA MET A 208 1.27 -0.02 -17.69
C MET A 208 1.41 1.24 -16.85
N MET A 209 0.59 1.39 -15.80
CA MET A 209 0.67 2.54 -14.88
C MET A 209 2.04 2.62 -14.19
N ALA A 210 2.59 1.51 -13.71
CA ALA A 210 3.91 1.49 -13.07
C ALA A 210 5.05 1.91 -13.99
N ARG A 211 5.00 1.50 -15.27
CA ARG A 211 6.02 1.85 -16.28
C ARG A 211 5.91 3.28 -16.79
N TYR A 212 4.70 3.76 -17.01
CA TYR A 212 4.47 4.99 -17.79
C TYR A 212 4.08 6.20 -16.95
N THR A 213 3.85 6.00 -15.63
CA THR A 213 3.57 7.12 -14.72
C THR A 213 4.71 8.15 -14.69
N ASN A 214 4.34 9.41 -14.50
CA ASN A 214 5.27 10.49 -14.22
C ASN A 214 5.59 10.65 -12.71
N ALA A 215 5.33 9.63 -11.89
CA ALA A 215 5.79 9.58 -10.50
C ALA A 215 7.31 9.37 -10.43
N ASP A 216 7.96 9.94 -9.39
CA ASP A 216 9.41 9.80 -9.18
C ASP A 216 9.79 8.39 -8.76
N VAL A 217 8.94 7.74 -7.95
CA VAL A 217 9.14 6.40 -7.40
C VAL A 217 7.85 5.62 -7.46
N THR A 218 7.95 4.35 -7.83
CA THR A 218 6.83 3.39 -7.73
C THR A 218 7.08 2.42 -6.59
N VAL A 219 6.10 2.23 -5.71
CA VAL A 219 6.14 1.20 -4.68
C VAL A 219 5.03 0.20 -4.95
N VAL A 220 5.37 -1.07 -5.03
CA VAL A 220 4.41 -2.14 -5.34
C VAL A 220 4.33 -3.10 -4.16
N GLY A 221 3.15 -3.24 -3.57
CA GLY A 221 2.84 -4.24 -2.57
C GLY A 221 2.02 -5.37 -3.18
N LEU A 222 2.63 -6.54 -3.42
CA LEU A 222 1.97 -7.74 -3.90
C LEU A 222 1.56 -8.60 -2.71
N ILE A 223 0.31 -8.48 -2.27
CA ILE A 223 -0.19 -9.02 -1.02
C ILE A 223 -1.18 -10.15 -1.28
N GLY A 224 -0.79 -11.38 -0.93
CA GLY A 224 -1.63 -12.56 -1.08
C GLY A 224 -1.81 -13.04 -2.52
N GLU A 225 -1.00 -12.56 -3.46
CA GLU A 225 -0.98 -13.03 -4.83
C GLU A 225 -0.20 -14.36 -4.94
N ARG A 226 -0.44 -15.13 -6.00
CA ARG A 226 0.27 -16.41 -6.20
C ARG A 226 1.73 -16.13 -6.54
N GLY A 227 2.66 -16.96 -6.08
CA GLY A 227 4.09 -16.80 -6.36
C GLY A 227 4.42 -16.67 -7.85
N ARG A 228 3.68 -17.41 -8.73
CA ARG A 228 3.80 -17.27 -10.19
C ARG A 228 3.42 -15.89 -10.67
N GLU A 229 2.30 -15.35 -10.19
CA GLU A 229 1.78 -14.02 -10.60
C GLU A 229 2.71 -12.89 -10.11
N VAL A 230 3.36 -13.08 -8.94
CA VAL A 230 4.40 -12.16 -8.45
C VAL A 230 5.57 -12.09 -9.44
N LYS A 231 6.07 -13.26 -9.90
CA LYS A 231 7.17 -13.32 -10.86
C LYS A 231 6.77 -12.70 -12.21
N GLU A 232 5.63 -13.09 -12.78
CA GLU A 232 5.10 -12.56 -14.04
C GLU A 232 4.93 -11.02 -13.98
N PHE A 233 4.43 -10.49 -12.85
CA PHE A 233 4.29 -9.05 -12.69
C PHE A 233 5.64 -8.32 -12.74
N ILE A 234 6.67 -8.87 -12.07
CA ILE A 234 8.00 -8.23 -12.02
C ILE A 234 8.68 -8.32 -13.40
N GLU A 235 8.67 -9.49 -14.04
CA GLU A 235 9.41 -9.73 -15.28
C GLU A 235 8.69 -9.15 -16.52
N GLU A 236 7.38 -9.35 -16.63
CA GLU A 236 6.60 -9.02 -17.82
C GLU A 236 5.87 -7.69 -17.72
N SER A 237 5.18 -7.46 -16.57
CA SER A 237 4.35 -6.27 -16.41
C SER A 237 5.17 -5.05 -16.03
N LEU A 238 6.11 -5.15 -15.10
CA LEU A 238 6.97 -4.03 -14.67
C LEU A 238 8.20 -3.89 -15.56
N GLY A 239 8.87 -5.01 -15.86
CA GLY A 239 10.09 -5.05 -16.66
C GLY A 239 11.28 -4.38 -15.98
N SER A 240 12.45 -4.38 -16.64
CA SER A 240 13.69 -3.84 -16.08
C SER A 240 13.64 -2.32 -15.88
N GLU A 241 13.07 -1.58 -16.82
CA GLU A 241 12.97 -0.11 -16.75
C GLU A 241 12.04 0.33 -15.61
N GLY A 242 10.87 -0.32 -15.50
CA GLY A 242 9.93 -0.02 -14.42
C GLY A 242 10.49 -0.40 -13.06
N LEU A 243 11.19 -1.54 -12.96
CA LEU A 243 11.81 -2.00 -11.72
C LEU A 243 12.91 -1.06 -11.24
N ALA A 244 13.72 -0.48 -12.13
CA ALA A 244 14.84 0.40 -11.76
C ALA A 244 14.41 1.59 -10.86
N ARG A 245 13.17 2.08 -11.01
CA ARG A 245 12.59 3.16 -10.20
C ARG A 245 11.50 2.67 -9.24
N ALA A 246 11.43 1.36 -9.03
CA ALA A 246 10.43 0.75 -8.17
C ALA A 246 11.04 0.02 -6.96
N VAL A 247 10.22 -0.11 -5.92
CA VAL A 247 10.46 -1.03 -4.80
C VAL A 247 9.30 -2.00 -4.76
N VAL A 248 9.58 -3.30 -4.82
CA VAL A 248 8.55 -4.34 -4.76
C VAL A 248 8.59 -5.05 -3.42
N ILE A 249 7.47 -5.07 -2.71
CA ILE A 249 7.27 -5.83 -1.47
C ILE A 249 6.32 -6.99 -1.78
N ALA A 250 6.82 -8.22 -1.68
CA ALA A 250 6.03 -9.41 -1.98
C ALA A 250 5.71 -10.19 -0.70
N ALA A 251 4.42 -10.42 -0.47
CA ALA A 251 3.89 -11.30 0.58
C ALA A 251 2.88 -12.27 -0.06
N PRO A 252 3.35 -13.37 -0.70
CA PRO A 252 2.51 -14.29 -1.44
C PRO A 252 1.41 -14.95 -0.60
N ALA A 253 0.52 -15.71 -1.25
CA ALA A 253 -0.64 -16.33 -0.59
C ALA A 253 -0.29 -17.45 0.41
N ASP A 254 0.88 -18.05 0.25
CA ASP A 254 1.42 -19.14 1.09
C ASP A 254 2.08 -18.67 2.39
N VAL A 255 2.35 -17.37 2.54
CA VAL A 255 2.90 -16.86 3.80
C VAL A 255 1.81 -16.62 4.86
N PRO A 256 2.18 -16.70 6.17
CA PRO A 256 1.25 -16.44 7.27
C PRO A 256 0.45 -15.13 7.11
N PRO A 257 -0.81 -15.06 7.60
CA PRO A 257 -1.65 -13.87 7.48
C PRO A 257 -1.01 -12.62 8.11
N LEU A 258 -0.25 -12.77 9.18
CA LEU A 258 0.49 -11.67 9.80
C LEU A 258 1.49 -11.05 8.83
N LEU A 259 2.24 -11.85 8.05
CA LEU A 259 3.20 -11.35 7.07
C LEU A 259 2.50 -10.65 5.90
N ARG A 260 1.32 -11.12 5.47
CA ARG A 260 0.51 -10.40 4.47
C ARG A 260 0.10 -9.02 4.97
N MET A 261 -0.29 -8.90 6.25
CA MET A 261 -0.59 -7.62 6.89
C MET A 261 0.64 -6.72 6.99
N GLN A 262 1.78 -7.28 7.45
CA GLN A 262 3.05 -6.56 7.57
C GLN A 262 3.58 -6.11 6.21
N GLY A 263 3.44 -6.92 5.14
CA GLY A 263 3.84 -6.57 3.78
C GLY A 263 3.12 -5.33 3.24
N ALA A 264 1.79 -5.25 3.46
CA ALA A 264 1.01 -4.07 3.09
C ALA A 264 1.43 -2.82 3.88
N ALA A 265 1.65 -2.97 5.18
CA ALA A 265 2.13 -1.89 6.03
C ALA A 265 3.55 -1.45 5.65
N TYR A 266 4.42 -2.38 5.25
CA TYR A 266 5.79 -2.09 4.84
C TYR A 266 5.83 -1.35 3.49
N ALA A 267 5.09 -1.79 2.48
CA ALA A 267 4.96 -1.07 1.22
C ALA A 267 4.50 0.37 1.46
N THR A 268 3.52 0.57 2.36
CA THR A 268 3.06 1.90 2.74
C THR A 268 4.14 2.71 3.46
N SER A 269 4.93 2.11 4.37
CA SER A 269 6.02 2.80 5.08
C SER A 269 7.16 3.22 4.13
N VAL A 270 7.49 2.39 3.13
CA VAL A 270 8.45 2.74 2.07
C VAL A 270 7.93 3.93 1.25
N ALA A 271 6.65 3.93 0.86
CA ALA A 271 6.05 5.05 0.16
C ALA A 271 6.04 6.34 1.00
N GLU A 272 5.74 6.24 2.30
CA GLU A 272 5.81 7.38 3.25
C GLU A 272 7.22 7.94 3.37
N HIS A 273 8.25 7.09 3.35
CA HIS A 273 9.65 7.53 3.39
C HIS A 273 9.97 8.44 2.19
N PHE A 274 9.66 8.00 0.98
CA PHE A 274 9.91 8.79 -0.23
C PHE A 274 9.05 10.05 -0.30
N ARG A 275 7.76 9.97 0.09
CA ARG A 275 6.91 11.17 0.22
C ARG A 275 7.52 12.19 1.17
N ASN A 276 8.04 11.74 2.30
CA ASN A 276 8.63 12.63 3.30
C ASN A 276 9.95 13.27 2.82
N GLN A 277 10.57 12.72 1.77
CA GLN A 277 11.69 13.33 1.04
C GLN A 277 11.24 14.31 -0.07
N GLY A 278 9.94 14.59 -0.20
CA GLY A 278 9.40 15.48 -1.23
C GLY A 278 9.12 14.80 -2.58
N LYS A 279 9.29 13.48 -2.70
CA LYS A 279 9.06 12.74 -3.94
C LYS A 279 7.57 12.46 -4.17
N HIS A 280 7.16 12.40 -5.43
CA HIS A 280 5.84 11.93 -5.84
C HIS A 280 5.88 10.42 -6.04
N VAL A 281 5.17 9.70 -5.20
CA VAL A 281 5.17 8.22 -5.16
C VAL A 281 3.88 7.68 -5.75
N LEU A 282 4.00 6.71 -6.65
CA LEU A 282 2.90 5.83 -7.04
C LEU A 282 2.94 4.58 -6.15
N LEU A 283 1.92 4.37 -5.33
CA LEU A 283 1.74 3.16 -4.55
C LEU A 283 0.71 2.24 -5.22
N ILE A 284 1.13 1.06 -5.61
CA ILE A 284 0.24 0.00 -6.12
C ILE A 284 0.13 -1.06 -5.02
N MET A 285 -1.08 -1.33 -4.53
CA MET A 285 -1.35 -2.34 -3.50
C MET A 285 -2.27 -3.42 -4.07
N ASP A 286 -1.70 -4.56 -4.41
CA ASP A 286 -2.41 -5.71 -4.98
C ASP A 286 -2.37 -6.90 -4.00
N SER A 287 -3.41 -7.18 -3.17
CA SER A 287 -4.70 -6.53 -3.17
C SER A 287 -5.19 -6.16 -1.76
N LEU A 288 -6.04 -5.14 -1.69
CA LEU A 288 -6.73 -4.75 -0.44
C LEU A 288 -7.67 -5.87 0.06
N THR A 289 -8.27 -6.64 -0.86
CA THR A 289 -9.09 -7.80 -0.51
C THR A 289 -8.28 -8.86 0.23
N ARG A 290 -7.05 -9.16 -0.23
CA ARG A 290 -6.17 -10.13 0.43
C ARG A 290 -5.68 -9.64 1.80
N TYR A 291 -5.45 -8.33 1.93
CA TYR A 291 -5.18 -7.70 3.22
C TYR A 291 -6.36 -7.88 4.19
N ALA A 292 -7.59 -7.64 3.73
CA ALA A 292 -8.81 -7.85 4.52
C ALA A 292 -9.00 -9.33 4.91
N MET A 293 -8.72 -10.26 4.00
CA MET A 293 -8.75 -11.70 4.30
C MET A 293 -7.72 -12.09 5.35
N ALA A 294 -6.50 -11.56 5.29
CA ALA A 294 -5.46 -11.81 6.30
C ALA A 294 -5.91 -11.30 7.68
N GLN A 295 -6.48 -10.10 7.78
CA GLN A 295 -7.03 -9.59 9.04
C GLN A 295 -8.21 -10.45 9.54
N ARG A 296 -9.07 -10.94 8.65
CA ARG A 296 -10.15 -11.86 9.01
C ARG A 296 -9.60 -13.15 9.63
N GLU A 297 -8.59 -13.76 9.01
CA GLU A 297 -7.94 -14.98 9.53
C GLU A 297 -7.37 -14.76 10.95
N ILE A 298 -6.68 -13.61 11.15
CA ILE A 298 -6.12 -13.23 12.46
C ILE A 298 -7.24 -13.04 13.49
N ALA A 299 -8.23 -12.23 13.18
CA ALA A 299 -9.30 -11.87 14.10
C ALA A 299 -10.14 -13.09 14.53
N LEU A 300 -10.49 -13.97 13.58
CA LEU A 300 -11.18 -15.21 13.91
C LEU A 300 -10.32 -16.15 14.78
N ALA A 301 -9.00 -16.22 14.53
CA ALA A 301 -8.11 -17.05 15.31
C ALA A 301 -7.96 -16.62 16.78
N ILE A 302 -8.11 -15.32 17.07
CA ILE A 302 -8.11 -14.80 18.46
C ILE A 302 -9.51 -14.75 19.08
N GLY A 303 -10.56 -15.23 18.36
CA GLY A 303 -11.92 -15.36 18.88
C GLY A 303 -12.83 -14.15 18.67
N GLU A 304 -12.46 -13.19 17.80
CA GLU A 304 -13.38 -12.11 17.41
C GLU A 304 -14.55 -12.70 16.61
N PRO A 305 -15.81 -12.41 16.96
CA PRO A 305 -16.95 -12.98 16.28
C PRO A 305 -17.08 -12.43 14.84
N PRO A 306 -17.47 -13.29 13.88
CA PRO A 306 -17.76 -12.83 12.53
C PRO A 306 -19.04 -11.98 12.49
N ALA A 307 -19.05 -10.98 11.62
CA ALA A 307 -20.17 -10.09 11.38
C ALA A 307 -20.64 -10.21 9.90
N THR A 308 -20.41 -9.21 9.08
CA THR A 308 -20.91 -9.13 7.70
C THR A 308 -20.19 -10.12 6.77
N LYS A 309 -20.93 -11.06 6.17
CA LYS A 309 -20.39 -12.12 5.27
C LYS A 309 -19.13 -12.82 5.86
N GLY A 310 -19.10 -13.00 7.18
CA GLY A 310 -18.00 -13.68 7.87
C GLY A 310 -16.77 -12.82 8.13
N TYR A 311 -16.78 -11.53 7.88
CA TYR A 311 -15.71 -10.60 8.24
C TYR A 311 -15.97 -10.01 9.62
N PRO A 312 -15.01 -10.11 10.56
CA PRO A 312 -15.07 -9.44 11.86
C PRO A 312 -15.02 -7.90 11.74
N PRO A 313 -15.56 -7.16 12.73
CA PRO A 313 -15.55 -5.68 12.74
C PRO A 313 -14.17 -5.06 12.62
N SER A 314 -13.13 -5.69 13.17
CA SER A 314 -11.74 -5.20 13.11
C SER A 314 -11.22 -5.06 11.67
N VAL A 315 -11.73 -5.85 10.72
CA VAL A 315 -11.36 -5.74 9.30
C VAL A 315 -11.72 -4.36 8.76
N PHE A 316 -12.96 -3.93 9.02
CA PHE A 316 -13.46 -2.62 8.55
C PHE A 316 -12.79 -1.44 9.26
N ALA A 317 -12.29 -1.64 10.48
CA ALA A 317 -11.49 -0.63 11.17
C ALA A 317 -10.06 -0.52 10.62
N LYS A 318 -9.47 -1.63 10.19
CA LYS A 318 -8.08 -1.67 9.67
C LYS A 318 -7.95 -1.13 8.25
N LEU A 319 -8.96 -1.29 7.40
CA LEU A 319 -8.94 -0.80 6.01
C LEU A 319 -8.70 0.72 5.93
N PRO A 320 -9.48 1.59 6.60
CA PRO A 320 -9.22 3.03 6.60
C PRO A 320 -7.85 3.38 7.19
N GLN A 321 -7.41 2.69 8.24
CA GLN A 321 -6.10 2.93 8.86
C GLN A 321 -4.94 2.74 7.89
N LEU A 322 -5.01 1.76 6.98
CA LEU A 322 -4.01 1.55 5.94
C LEU A 322 -4.14 2.59 4.83
N VAL A 323 -5.35 2.77 4.29
CA VAL A 323 -5.63 3.62 3.12
C VAL A 323 -5.36 5.10 3.41
N GLU A 324 -5.70 5.58 4.61
CA GLU A 324 -5.50 6.98 5.02
C GLU A 324 -4.02 7.38 5.19
N ARG A 325 -3.08 6.45 5.17
CA ARG A 325 -1.63 6.74 5.18
C ARG A 325 -1.15 7.32 3.84
N ALA A 326 -1.82 6.98 2.73
CA ALA A 326 -1.57 7.59 1.43
C ALA A 326 -2.13 9.03 1.36
N GLY A 327 -1.70 9.77 0.35
CA GLY A 327 -2.12 11.15 0.14
C GLY A 327 -0.96 12.13 0.10
N ASN A 328 -1.28 13.42 -0.04
CA ASN A 328 -0.29 14.49 -0.06
C ASN A 328 0.42 14.63 1.29
N GLY A 329 1.66 15.12 1.24
CA GLY A 329 2.45 15.49 2.40
C GLY A 329 1.89 16.70 3.14
N SER A 330 2.54 17.06 4.25
CA SER A 330 2.16 18.20 5.08
C SER A 330 2.89 19.46 4.62
N ALA A 331 2.17 20.61 4.60
CA ALA A 331 2.76 21.91 4.35
C ALA A 331 3.87 22.26 5.37
N ARG A 332 3.67 21.90 6.65
CA ARG A 332 4.67 22.11 7.72
C ARG A 332 5.95 21.31 7.51
N SER A 333 5.84 20.10 6.95
CA SER A 333 7.02 19.30 6.63
C SER A 333 7.86 19.95 5.53
N ALA A 334 7.22 20.53 4.53
CA ALA A 334 7.86 21.27 3.45
C ALA A 334 8.56 22.55 3.97
N GLU A 335 7.92 23.30 4.86
CA GLU A 335 8.49 24.51 5.48
C GLU A 335 9.71 24.18 6.38
N ALA A 336 9.65 23.09 7.13
CA ALA A 336 10.75 22.64 7.98
C ALA A 336 11.98 22.19 7.15
N GLN A 337 11.75 21.54 6.00
CA GLN A 337 12.80 21.17 5.06
C GLN A 337 13.41 22.40 4.36
N ALA A 338 12.60 23.40 4.02
CA ALA A 338 13.07 24.65 3.41
C ALA A 338 14.02 25.43 4.34
N GLN A 339 13.81 25.36 5.67
CA GLN A 339 14.71 25.97 6.66
C GLN A 339 16.04 25.21 6.81
N GLY A 340 16.14 23.95 6.39
CA GLY A 340 17.34 23.12 6.41
C GLY A 340 18.21 23.20 5.16
N GLY A 341 17.87 23.98 4.14
CA GLY A 341 18.70 24.29 2.97
C GLY A 341 18.46 23.46 1.72
N GLU A 342 17.68 22.37 1.77
CA GLU A 342 17.20 21.64 0.58
C GLU A 342 15.67 21.63 0.55
N SER A 343 15.10 22.64 -0.11
CA SER A 343 13.64 22.74 -0.30
C SER A 343 13.18 21.80 -1.41
N HIS A 344 12.93 20.57 -1.07
CA HIS A 344 12.07 19.73 -1.87
C HIS A 344 10.62 20.10 -1.52
N GLY A 345 9.79 20.37 -2.52
CA GLY A 345 8.37 20.62 -2.30
C GLY A 345 7.69 19.45 -1.56
N PRO A 346 6.42 19.63 -1.14
CA PRO A 346 5.70 18.55 -0.46
C PRO A 346 5.52 17.35 -1.39
N GLY A 347 6.01 16.18 -0.98
CA GLY A 347 5.80 14.93 -1.70
C GLY A 347 4.36 14.44 -1.63
N SER A 348 4.03 13.43 -2.43
CA SER A 348 2.70 12.82 -2.43
C SER A 348 2.78 11.29 -2.56
N ILE A 349 1.75 10.59 -2.08
CA ILE A 349 1.50 9.18 -2.37
C ILE A 349 0.16 9.11 -3.10
N THR A 350 0.21 8.89 -4.40
CA THR A 350 -0.98 8.49 -5.17
C THR A 350 -1.08 6.99 -5.12
N ALA A 351 -2.20 6.46 -4.67
CA ALA A 351 -2.33 5.03 -4.41
C ALA A 351 -3.43 4.38 -5.26
N PHE A 352 -3.10 3.23 -5.86
CA PHE A 352 -4.06 2.33 -6.47
C PHE A 352 -4.19 1.06 -5.63
N TYR A 353 -5.36 0.87 -5.06
CA TYR A 353 -5.70 -0.31 -4.27
C TYR A 353 -6.57 -1.24 -5.10
N THR A 354 -6.10 -2.44 -5.41
CA THR A 354 -6.93 -3.40 -6.10
C THR A 354 -7.93 -4.05 -5.15
N VAL A 355 -9.15 -4.21 -5.62
CA VAL A 355 -10.24 -4.87 -4.92
C VAL A 355 -10.74 -6.00 -5.82
N LEU A 356 -10.55 -7.22 -5.36
CA LEU A 356 -11.00 -8.41 -6.08
C LEU A 356 -12.48 -8.62 -5.80
N THR A 357 -13.29 -8.66 -6.85
CA THR A 357 -14.72 -8.98 -6.79
C THR A 357 -14.94 -10.37 -7.39
N GLU A 358 -15.51 -11.30 -6.61
CA GLU A 358 -15.87 -12.62 -7.10
C GLU A 358 -17.19 -12.53 -7.89
N GLY A 359 -17.15 -12.97 -9.17
CA GLY A 359 -18.35 -13.06 -10.00
C GLY A 359 -19.10 -11.76 -10.26
N ASP A 360 -18.40 -10.61 -10.27
CA ASP A 360 -18.99 -9.27 -10.38
C ASP A 360 -19.99 -8.92 -9.25
N ASP A 361 -19.87 -9.60 -8.09
CA ASP A 361 -20.70 -9.31 -6.91
C ASP A 361 -20.43 -7.91 -6.36
N GLN A 362 -21.29 -6.97 -6.74
CA GLN A 362 -21.25 -5.59 -6.26
C GLN A 362 -21.58 -5.46 -4.76
N GLN A 363 -22.12 -6.50 -4.14
CA GLN A 363 -22.50 -6.53 -2.72
C GLN A 363 -21.39 -7.12 -1.82
N ASP A 364 -20.15 -7.28 -2.33
CA ASP A 364 -19.03 -7.69 -1.49
C ASP A 364 -18.76 -6.60 -0.43
N PRO A 365 -18.72 -6.94 0.89
CA PRO A 365 -18.57 -5.94 1.94
C PRO A 365 -17.21 -5.24 1.92
N ILE A 366 -16.17 -5.87 1.39
CA ILE A 366 -14.86 -5.24 1.22
C ILE A 366 -14.90 -4.24 0.06
N ALA A 367 -15.60 -4.59 -1.03
CA ALA A 367 -15.81 -3.69 -2.16
C ALA A 367 -16.57 -2.44 -1.73
N ASP A 368 -17.64 -2.58 -0.96
CA ASP A 368 -18.41 -1.45 -0.43
C ASP A 368 -17.61 -0.59 0.55
N ALA A 369 -16.91 -1.22 1.48
CA ALA A 369 -16.01 -0.51 2.40
C ALA A 369 -14.92 0.26 1.63
N ALA A 370 -14.32 -0.34 0.60
CA ALA A 370 -13.32 0.31 -0.23
C ALA A 370 -13.89 1.51 -0.98
N ARG A 371 -15.08 1.39 -1.61
CA ARG A 371 -15.76 2.52 -2.28
C ARG A 371 -16.04 3.69 -1.33
N ALA A 372 -16.34 3.40 -0.08
CA ALA A 372 -16.64 4.42 0.92
C ALA A 372 -15.41 5.24 1.35
N ILE A 373 -14.22 4.62 1.40
CA ILE A 373 -12.99 5.22 1.92
C ILE A 373 -12.05 5.77 0.84
N LEU A 374 -12.27 5.40 -0.44
CA LEU A 374 -11.42 5.82 -1.56
C LEU A 374 -11.97 7.07 -2.27
N ASP A 375 -11.07 7.83 -2.92
CA ASP A 375 -11.39 9.06 -3.63
C ASP A 375 -11.86 8.83 -5.08
N GLY A 376 -12.17 7.61 -5.43
CA GLY A 376 -12.65 7.17 -6.74
C GLY A 376 -12.34 5.71 -7.00
N HIS A 377 -12.82 5.21 -8.12
CA HIS A 377 -12.59 3.82 -8.52
C HIS A 377 -12.61 3.65 -10.05
N ILE A 378 -11.87 2.66 -10.51
CA ILE A 378 -11.85 2.14 -11.86
C ILE A 378 -12.38 0.72 -11.80
N VAL A 379 -13.34 0.41 -12.64
CA VAL A 379 -13.93 -0.93 -12.76
C VAL A 379 -13.43 -1.59 -14.05
N LEU A 380 -12.90 -2.79 -13.94
CA LEU A 380 -12.57 -3.62 -15.10
C LEU A 380 -13.73 -4.59 -15.38
N SER A 381 -14.24 -4.54 -16.59
CA SER A 381 -15.40 -5.34 -17.03
C SER A 381 -14.94 -6.64 -17.68
N ARG A 382 -15.54 -7.76 -17.24
CA ARG A 382 -15.33 -9.06 -17.87
C ARG A 382 -15.87 -9.07 -19.31
N SER A 383 -17.03 -8.46 -19.54
CA SER A 383 -17.63 -8.43 -20.88
C SER A 383 -16.76 -7.68 -21.91
N LEU A 384 -16.05 -6.63 -21.49
CA LEU A 384 -15.07 -5.96 -22.35
C LEU A 384 -13.85 -6.86 -22.60
N ALA A 385 -13.33 -7.53 -21.56
CA ALA A 385 -12.21 -8.45 -21.70
C ALA A 385 -12.53 -9.63 -22.63
N ASP A 386 -13.72 -10.24 -22.48
CA ASP A 386 -14.19 -11.35 -23.32
C ASP A 386 -14.40 -10.91 -24.78
N ALA A 387 -14.70 -9.62 -25.02
CA ALA A 387 -14.74 -9.02 -26.36
C ALA A 387 -13.37 -8.64 -26.92
N GLY A 388 -12.27 -8.90 -26.20
CA GLY A 388 -10.91 -8.52 -26.62
C GLY A 388 -10.60 -7.03 -26.49
N HIS A 389 -11.43 -6.28 -25.76
CA HIS A 389 -11.25 -4.85 -25.54
C HIS A 389 -10.31 -4.60 -24.36
N TYR A 390 -9.10 -4.13 -24.60
CA TYR A 390 -8.09 -3.84 -23.58
C TYR A 390 -7.52 -2.42 -23.69
N PRO A 391 -7.27 -1.75 -22.52
CA PRO A 391 -7.63 -2.17 -21.17
C PRO A 391 -9.15 -2.26 -21.02
N ALA A 392 -9.63 -3.25 -20.26
CA ALA A 392 -11.06 -3.54 -20.10
C ALA A 392 -11.76 -2.57 -19.12
N ILE A 393 -11.48 -1.27 -19.22
CA ILE A 393 -11.97 -0.23 -18.32
C ILE A 393 -13.44 0.10 -18.67
N ASP A 394 -14.34 -0.15 -17.73
CA ASP A 394 -15.71 0.33 -17.81
C ASP A 394 -15.78 1.79 -17.37
N VAL A 395 -15.84 2.69 -18.34
CA VAL A 395 -15.84 4.14 -18.09
C VAL A 395 -17.17 4.65 -17.53
N GLU A 396 -18.26 3.90 -17.66
CA GLU A 396 -19.57 4.26 -17.10
C GLU A 396 -19.60 3.98 -15.58
N GLN A 397 -19.05 2.82 -15.16
CA GLN A 397 -19.00 2.43 -13.75
C GLN A 397 -17.80 3.03 -13.00
N SER A 398 -16.90 3.72 -13.72
CA SER A 398 -15.69 4.30 -13.14
C SER A 398 -15.83 5.78 -12.86
N ILE A 399 -15.25 6.24 -11.73
CA ILE A 399 -15.30 7.63 -11.31
C ILE A 399 -14.01 8.08 -10.61
N SER A 400 -13.53 9.27 -10.93
CA SER A 400 -12.55 10.02 -10.13
C SER A 400 -13.27 11.20 -9.45
N ARG A 401 -13.34 11.17 -8.12
CA ARG A 401 -14.03 12.20 -7.34
C ARG A 401 -13.28 13.53 -7.33
N VAL A 402 -11.97 13.53 -7.61
CA VAL A 402 -11.14 14.74 -7.63
C VAL A 402 -10.90 15.28 -9.04
N MET A 403 -11.41 14.63 -10.08
CA MET A 403 -11.21 15.05 -11.47
C MET A 403 -11.54 16.54 -11.70
N HIS A 404 -12.59 17.06 -11.04
CA HIS A 404 -13.02 18.44 -11.14
C HIS A 404 -12.00 19.45 -10.55
N ALA A 405 -11.14 19.01 -9.61
CA ALA A 405 -10.13 19.85 -8.97
C ALA A 405 -8.79 19.88 -9.76
N VAL A 406 -8.55 18.87 -10.60
CA VAL A 406 -7.27 18.69 -11.31
C VAL A 406 -7.40 18.79 -12.84
N THR A 407 -8.60 19.09 -13.36
CA THR A 407 -8.87 19.12 -14.81
C THR A 407 -9.54 20.43 -15.19
N PRO A 408 -9.09 21.10 -16.26
CA PRO A 408 -9.73 22.30 -16.78
C PRO A 408 -11.21 22.07 -17.14
N PRO A 409 -12.10 23.08 -17.00
CA PRO A 409 -13.54 22.94 -17.25
C PRO A 409 -13.88 22.42 -18.65
N ASP A 410 -13.12 22.82 -19.69
CA ASP A 410 -13.33 22.35 -21.08
C ASP A 410 -13.08 20.85 -21.21
N ASN A 411 -12.02 20.34 -20.57
CA ASN A 411 -11.72 18.92 -20.63
C ASN A 411 -12.76 18.09 -19.85
N LEU A 412 -13.29 18.63 -18.74
CA LEU A 412 -14.42 18.01 -18.02
C LEU A 412 -15.66 17.91 -18.90
N ARG A 413 -15.96 18.96 -19.67
CA ARG A 413 -17.07 18.98 -20.62
C ARG A 413 -16.90 17.91 -21.71
N LEU A 414 -15.72 17.81 -22.30
CA LEU A 414 -15.39 16.78 -23.30
C LEU A 414 -15.50 15.36 -22.75
N ALA A 415 -14.96 15.11 -21.56
CA ALA A 415 -15.07 13.82 -20.90
C ALA A 415 -16.53 13.44 -20.58
N LYS A 416 -17.35 14.40 -20.17
CA LYS A 416 -18.78 14.19 -19.94
C LYS A 416 -19.53 13.87 -21.25
N GLN A 417 -19.23 14.57 -22.34
CA GLN A 417 -19.82 14.29 -23.65
C GLN A 417 -19.43 12.89 -24.13
N PHE A 418 -18.16 12.51 -24.03
CA PHE A 418 -17.69 11.16 -24.37
C PHE A 418 -18.48 10.08 -23.59
N LYS A 419 -18.56 10.22 -22.25
CA LYS A 419 -19.32 9.27 -21.40
C LYS A 419 -20.81 9.23 -21.77
N THR A 420 -21.38 10.37 -22.14
CA THR A 420 -22.80 10.43 -22.56
C THR A 420 -23.02 9.62 -23.86
N LEU A 421 -22.12 9.78 -24.86
CA LEU A 421 -22.21 9.03 -26.12
C LEU A 421 -22.04 7.52 -25.87
N VAL A 422 -21.04 7.11 -25.10
CA VAL A 422 -20.82 5.71 -24.73
C VAL A 422 -22.07 5.13 -24.04
N SER A 423 -22.60 5.83 -23.03
CA SER A 423 -23.76 5.39 -22.29
C SER A 423 -25.02 5.28 -23.17
N ARG A 424 -25.25 6.25 -24.07
CA ARG A 424 -26.38 6.19 -25.00
C ARG A 424 -26.29 4.98 -25.93
N TYR A 425 -25.11 4.73 -26.50
CA TYR A 425 -24.88 3.58 -27.36
C TYR A 425 -25.09 2.26 -26.63
N GLN A 426 -24.44 2.09 -25.45
CA GLN A 426 -24.52 0.84 -24.69
C GLN A 426 -25.95 0.49 -24.25
N ARG A 427 -26.74 1.48 -23.82
CA ARG A 427 -28.14 1.27 -23.39
C ARG A 427 -29.08 0.91 -24.56
N ASN A 428 -28.73 1.27 -25.79
CA ASN A 428 -29.55 1.01 -26.97
C ASN A 428 -28.93 -0.06 -27.89
N ARG A 429 -27.84 -0.70 -27.46
CA ARG A 429 -27.09 -1.67 -28.26
C ARG A 429 -27.97 -2.79 -28.80
N ASP A 430 -28.86 -3.32 -27.99
CA ASP A 430 -29.77 -4.40 -28.40
C ASP A 430 -30.77 -3.94 -29.47
N LEU A 431 -31.31 -2.73 -29.36
CA LEU A 431 -32.22 -2.14 -30.36
C LEU A 431 -31.46 -1.88 -31.67
N ILE A 432 -30.22 -1.46 -31.61
CA ILE A 432 -29.36 -1.24 -32.79
C ILE A 432 -29.08 -2.58 -33.48
N ASN A 433 -28.68 -3.60 -32.72
CA ASN A 433 -28.31 -4.91 -33.25
C ASN A 433 -29.46 -5.65 -33.92
N VAL A 434 -30.69 -5.52 -33.40
CA VAL A 434 -31.89 -6.13 -34.00
C VAL A 434 -32.51 -5.26 -35.12
N GLY A 435 -31.92 -4.08 -35.43
CA GLY A 435 -32.42 -3.18 -36.45
C GLY A 435 -33.74 -2.47 -36.08
N ALA A 436 -34.08 -2.40 -34.80
CA ALA A 436 -35.32 -1.77 -34.30
C ALA A 436 -35.17 -0.27 -34.05
N TYR A 437 -33.97 0.27 -34.13
CA TYR A 437 -33.72 1.70 -34.00
C TYR A 437 -33.99 2.43 -35.32
N ALA A 438 -34.83 3.48 -35.29
CA ALA A 438 -35.05 4.35 -36.45
C ALA A 438 -34.09 5.57 -36.38
N ALA A 439 -33.25 5.72 -37.37
CA ALA A 439 -32.36 6.87 -37.49
C ALA A 439 -33.14 8.20 -37.50
N GLY A 440 -32.65 9.22 -36.81
CA GLY A 440 -33.31 10.52 -36.65
C GLY A 440 -34.24 10.61 -35.42
N SER A 441 -34.49 9.52 -34.69
CA SER A 441 -35.37 9.54 -33.52
C SER A 441 -34.67 10.10 -32.24
N ASP A 442 -33.38 9.92 -32.12
CA ASP A 442 -32.54 10.47 -31.04
C ASP A 442 -31.23 11.01 -31.62
N PRO A 443 -31.05 12.33 -31.78
CA PRO A 443 -29.84 12.92 -32.37
C PRO A 443 -28.54 12.55 -31.61
N VAL A 444 -28.62 12.36 -30.29
CA VAL A 444 -27.46 11.96 -29.48
C VAL A 444 -27.08 10.51 -29.75
N LEU A 445 -28.08 9.65 -29.95
CA LEU A 445 -27.84 8.24 -30.29
C LEU A 445 -27.33 8.10 -31.71
N ASP A 446 -27.84 8.86 -32.67
CA ASP A 446 -27.33 8.91 -34.06
C ASP A 446 -25.84 9.31 -34.09
N GLN A 447 -25.50 10.36 -33.32
CA GLN A 447 -24.11 10.77 -33.17
C GLN A 447 -23.25 9.66 -32.50
N ALA A 448 -23.78 9.00 -31.46
CA ALA A 448 -23.08 7.91 -30.81
C ALA A 448 -22.84 6.72 -31.73
N ILE A 449 -23.80 6.34 -32.56
CA ILE A 449 -23.67 5.29 -33.59
C ILE A 449 -22.59 5.65 -34.62
N ALA A 450 -22.63 6.86 -35.14
CA ALA A 450 -21.67 7.34 -36.11
C ALA A 450 -20.23 7.37 -35.59
N LEU A 451 -20.05 7.75 -34.31
CA LEU A 451 -18.75 7.86 -33.66
C LEU A 451 -18.27 6.56 -33.03
N TRP A 452 -19.12 5.54 -32.88
CA TRP A 452 -18.82 4.35 -32.06
C TRP A 452 -17.46 3.69 -32.36
N PRO A 453 -17.07 3.43 -33.61
CA PRO A 453 -15.78 2.83 -33.92
C PRO A 453 -14.60 3.67 -33.43
N ARG A 454 -14.74 4.98 -33.40
CA ARG A 454 -13.70 5.91 -32.94
C ARG A 454 -13.68 6.03 -31.42
N LEU A 455 -14.86 6.00 -30.77
CA LEU A 455 -14.98 5.96 -29.30
C LEU A 455 -14.34 4.68 -28.75
N GLU A 456 -14.62 3.53 -29.39
CA GLU A 456 -14.05 2.25 -29.02
C GLU A 456 -12.52 2.22 -29.21
N ALA A 457 -12.02 2.66 -30.37
CA ALA A 457 -10.59 2.77 -30.64
C ALA A 457 -9.86 3.74 -29.69
N PHE A 458 -10.54 4.78 -29.19
CA PHE A 458 -9.98 5.69 -28.17
C PHE A 458 -9.78 4.98 -26.82
N LEU A 459 -10.67 4.09 -26.44
CA LEU A 459 -10.60 3.35 -25.18
C LEU A 459 -9.57 2.22 -25.20
N GLN A 460 -9.29 1.67 -26.39
CA GLN A 460 -8.31 0.60 -26.57
C GLN A 460 -6.89 1.14 -26.61
N GLN A 461 -5.96 0.46 -25.93
CA GLN A 461 -4.55 0.81 -25.88
C GLN A 461 -3.69 -0.44 -25.72
N GLY A 462 -2.62 -0.55 -26.50
CA GLY A 462 -1.66 -1.64 -26.39
C GLY A 462 -0.88 -1.59 -25.08
N MET A 463 -0.50 -2.74 -24.53
CA MET A 463 0.21 -2.84 -23.26
C MET A 463 1.60 -2.19 -23.25
N HIS A 464 2.18 -1.97 -24.42
CA HIS A 464 3.46 -1.28 -24.64
C HIS A 464 3.30 0.15 -25.18
N GLU A 465 2.05 0.61 -25.34
CA GLU A 465 1.75 1.99 -25.76
C GLU A 465 1.72 2.90 -24.53
N ASN A 466 2.50 3.98 -24.57
CA ASN A 466 2.41 5.07 -23.59
C ASN A 466 1.54 6.19 -24.16
N ALA A 467 0.43 6.49 -23.49
CA ALA A 467 -0.43 7.62 -23.85
C ALA A 467 -0.30 8.71 -22.78
N GLY A 468 0.57 9.70 -23.03
CA GLY A 468 0.77 10.83 -22.11
C GLY A 468 -0.49 11.65 -21.89
N PHE A 469 -0.52 12.40 -20.80
CA PHE A 469 -1.70 13.17 -20.37
C PHE A 469 -2.19 14.15 -21.44
N ASP A 470 -1.30 15.00 -21.95
CA ASP A 470 -1.65 16.04 -22.92
C ASP A 470 -2.11 15.45 -24.27
N ASP A 471 -1.44 14.38 -24.76
CA ASP A 471 -1.84 13.65 -25.96
C ASP A 471 -3.22 13.02 -25.80
N SER A 472 -3.49 12.42 -24.65
CA SER A 472 -4.78 11.81 -24.34
C SER A 472 -5.92 12.81 -24.37
N VAL A 473 -5.70 14.00 -23.81
CA VAL A 473 -6.68 15.11 -23.81
C VAL A 473 -6.85 15.71 -25.22
N ALA A 474 -5.76 15.89 -25.98
CA ALA A 474 -5.83 16.39 -27.35
C ALA A 474 -6.60 15.44 -28.28
N ARG A 475 -6.37 14.12 -28.17
CA ARG A 475 -7.13 13.09 -28.91
C ARG A 475 -8.61 13.08 -28.53
N LEU A 476 -8.94 13.22 -27.23
CA LEU A 476 -10.32 13.34 -26.79
C LEU A 476 -11.02 14.54 -27.43
N ARG A 477 -10.36 15.70 -27.43
CA ARG A 477 -10.87 16.94 -28.05
C ARG A 477 -11.12 16.75 -29.54
N ALA A 478 -10.12 16.28 -30.29
CA ALA A 478 -10.23 16.04 -31.72
C ALA A 478 -11.36 15.06 -32.07
N LEU A 479 -11.58 14.03 -31.24
CA LEU A 479 -12.64 13.04 -31.46
C LEU A 479 -14.03 13.66 -31.29
N ILE A 480 -14.24 14.42 -30.22
CA ILE A 480 -15.56 15.00 -29.91
C ILE A 480 -15.89 16.15 -30.86
N GLU A 481 -14.93 17.05 -31.16
CA GLU A 481 -15.13 18.19 -32.07
C GLU A 481 -15.33 17.80 -33.53
N SER A 482 -14.77 16.67 -33.98
CA SER A 482 -14.98 16.17 -35.34
C SER A 482 -16.34 15.50 -35.57
N GLY A 483 -17.11 15.24 -34.53
CA GLY A 483 -18.46 14.67 -34.57
C GLY A 483 -19.57 15.67 -34.21
N ALA A 484 -19.21 16.97 -34.03
CA ALA A 484 -20.13 18.03 -33.70
C ALA A 484 -20.77 18.65 -34.92
#